data_df5fcdfa8f09c996bcbd0ee1b51a78cf
#
_entry.id   df5fcdfa8f09c996bcbd0ee1b51a78cf
#
_cell.length_a   1.000
_cell.length_b   1.000
_cell.length_c   1.000
_cell.angle_alpha   90.00
_cell.angle_beta   90.00
_cell.angle_gamma   90.00
#
_symmetry.space_group_name_H-M   'P 1'
#
loop_
_entity.id
_entity.type
_entity.pdbx_description
1 polymer ?
#
loop_
_entity_poly.entity_id
_entity_poly.type
_entity_poly.pdbx_seq_one_letter_code
_entity_poly.pdbx_strand_id
1 'polypeptide(L)'
;MSIDEEVRDVLKDLVAEIGATSARIVLDDDLRTGVPARTLALGGGEYLRVELPTHIERTTGREHDIEAAFERVIRQLRGIRRKYEVARLPEVSIAPGAQPHGHKVQERIESLLQGLAGIDRASNAFVTRGAQLIASARPPDDLEATRWPFLARRALSTHAPGSSHGEIVDPDAYAMSFWYDAALVVLLADPYAVDFVRHRCRQVARELCNLLPLLEPDPDAPAAIRPRRPTQP
;
A
#
# COMPACT_ATOMS: atom_id res chain seq x y z
N MET A 1 -6.21 11.70 -28.36
CA MET A 1 -6.27 11.78 -26.88
C MET A 1 -6.51 13.23 -26.53
N SER A 2 -7.55 13.52 -25.78
CA SER A 2 -7.87 14.89 -25.35
C SER A 2 -6.97 15.31 -24.19
N ILE A 3 -6.86 16.62 -23.94
CA ILE A 3 -6.11 17.14 -22.80
C ILE A 3 -6.67 16.60 -21.47
N ASP A 4 -8.00 16.47 -21.36
CA ASP A 4 -8.69 15.95 -20.18
C ASP A 4 -8.33 14.47 -19.91
N GLU A 5 -8.20 13.67 -20.96
CA GLU A 5 -7.78 12.26 -20.85
C GLU A 5 -6.34 12.16 -20.40
N GLU A 6 -5.44 12.94 -21.01
CA GLU A 6 -4.01 12.91 -20.67
C GLU A 6 -3.77 13.38 -19.23
N VAL A 7 -4.45 14.43 -18.79
CA VAL A 7 -4.38 14.90 -17.38
C VAL A 7 -4.96 13.84 -16.43
N ARG A 8 -6.10 13.24 -16.80
CA ARG A 8 -6.75 12.20 -15.98
C ARG A 8 -5.85 10.98 -15.80
N ASP A 9 -5.16 10.56 -16.85
CA ASP A 9 -4.26 9.41 -16.79
C ASP A 9 -3.06 9.69 -15.88
N VAL A 10 -2.45 10.87 -15.99
CA VAL A 10 -1.37 11.29 -15.09
C VAL A 10 -1.81 11.32 -13.63
N LEU A 11 -3.01 11.81 -13.32
CA LEU A 11 -3.53 11.83 -11.95
C LEU A 11 -3.88 10.43 -11.44
N LYS A 12 -4.39 9.54 -12.29
CA LYS A 12 -4.65 8.13 -11.94
C LYS A 12 -3.35 7.39 -11.60
N ASP A 13 -2.32 7.59 -12.42
CA ASP A 13 -1.02 6.98 -12.19
C ASP A 13 -0.41 7.46 -10.86
N LEU A 14 -0.51 8.76 -10.56
CA LEU A 14 -0.08 9.31 -9.28
C LEU A 14 -0.84 8.66 -8.11
N VAL A 15 -2.17 8.63 -8.17
CA VAL A 15 -3.01 8.05 -7.12
C VAL A 15 -2.64 6.58 -6.88
N ALA A 16 -2.43 5.80 -7.95
CA ALA A 16 -2.03 4.41 -7.87
C ALA A 16 -0.61 4.23 -7.30
N GLU A 17 0.34 5.10 -7.69
CA GLU A 17 1.74 5.00 -7.28
C GLU A 17 1.95 5.30 -5.80
N ILE A 18 1.37 6.39 -5.31
CA ILE A 18 1.56 6.82 -3.91
C ILE A 18 0.48 6.33 -2.95
N GLY A 19 -0.57 5.67 -3.46
CA GLY A 19 -1.69 5.21 -2.65
C GLY A 19 -2.56 6.36 -2.12
N ALA A 20 -2.68 7.46 -2.88
CA ALA A 20 -3.53 8.58 -2.52
C ALA A 20 -5.02 8.19 -2.59
N THR A 21 -5.85 8.82 -1.77
CA THR A 21 -7.31 8.65 -1.84
C THR A 21 -7.92 9.47 -2.95
N SER A 22 -7.36 10.64 -3.24
CA SER A 22 -7.82 11.48 -4.33
C SER A 22 -6.70 12.38 -4.87
N ALA A 23 -6.81 12.79 -6.12
CA ALA A 23 -5.99 13.83 -6.73
C ALA A 23 -6.85 14.71 -7.62
N ARG A 24 -6.68 16.03 -7.51
CA ARG A 24 -7.41 17.00 -8.34
C ARG A 24 -6.60 18.25 -8.60
N ILE A 25 -6.88 18.88 -9.73
CA ILE A 25 -6.39 20.22 -10.04
C ILE A 25 -7.42 21.21 -9.52
N VAL A 26 -6.98 22.20 -8.73
CA VAL A 26 -7.82 23.21 -8.11
C VAL A 26 -7.25 24.59 -8.35
N LEU A 27 -8.10 25.61 -8.30
CA LEU A 27 -7.70 27.01 -8.31
C LEU A 27 -7.47 27.54 -6.88
N ASP A 28 -6.80 28.66 -6.76
CA ASP A 28 -6.40 29.27 -5.47
C ASP A 28 -7.61 29.48 -4.53
N ASP A 29 -8.77 29.81 -5.07
CA ASP A 29 -10.00 30.07 -4.30
C ASP A 29 -10.58 28.80 -3.64
N ASP A 30 -10.25 27.61 -4.14
CA ASP A 30 -10.77 26.31 -3.67
C ASP A 30 -9.90 25.62 -2.59
N LEU A 31 -8.83 26.27 -2.15
CA LEU A 31 -7.89 25.69 -1.17
C LEU A 31 -8.45 25.56 0.25
N ARG A 32 -9.61 26.16 0.55
CA ARG A 32 -10.16 26.32 1.91
C ARG A 32 -10.92 25.13 2.48
N THR A 33 -10.97 23.98 1.82
CA THR A 33 -11.69 22.81 2.35
C THR A 33 -10.82 22.03 3.33
N GLY A 34 -11.31 21.83 4.54
CA GLY A 34 -10.60 21.37 5.74
C GLY A 34 -10.18 19.90 5.84
N VAL A 35 -9.96 19.21 4.72
CA VAL A 35 -9.39 17.84 4.73
C VAL A 35 -7.88 17.95 4.61
N PRO A 36 -7.09 17.23 5.44
CA PRO A 36 -5.64 17.18 5.29
C PRO A 36 -5.29 16.74 3.87
N ALA A 37 -4.62 17.60 3.13
CA ALA A 37 -4.21 17.33 1.76
C ALA A 37 -2.87 18.01 1.48
N ARG A 38 -2.01 17.36 0.72
CA ARG A 38 -0.82 18.03 0.17
C ARG A 38 -1.22 18.85 -1.05
N THR A 39 -0.78 20.10 -1.06
CA THR A 39 -1.07 21.06 -2.13
C THR A 39 0.23 21.50 -2.77
N LEU A 40 0.33 21.36 -4.08
CA LEU A 40 1.55 21.60 -4.86
C LEU A 40 1.25 22.57 -5.98
N ALA A 41 2.02 23.67 -6.07
CA ALA A 41 1.81 24.69 -7.07
C ALA A 41 2.19 24.21 -8.49
N LEU A 42 1.24 24.30 -9.42
CA LEU A 42 1.47 24.03 -10.85
C LEU A 42 1.88 25.29 -11.62
N GLY A 43 1.68 26.47 -11.02
CA GLY A 43 1.86 27.78 -11.63
C GLY A 43 0.57 28.33 -12.26
N GLY A 44 0.50 29.65 -12.43
CA GLY A 44 -0.71 30.29 -13.00
C GLY A 44 -1.93 30.32 -12.08
N GLY A 45 -1.75 30.19 -10.77
CA GLY A 45 -2.85 30.12 -9.78
C GLY A 45 -3.52 28.76 -9.70
N GLU A 46 -2.87 27.73 -10.24
CA GLU A 46 -3.35 26.35 -10.19
C GLU A 46 -2.50 25.50 -9.26
N TYR A 47 -3.18 24.56 -8.59
CA TYR A 47 -2.57 23.67 -7.62
C TYR A 47 -3.02 22.23 -7.87
N LEU A 48 -2.08 21.30 -7.71
CA LEU A 48 -2.37 19.89 -7.55
C LEU A 48 -2.66 19.64 -6.08
N ARG A 49 -3.88 19.25 -5.76
CA ARG A 49 -4.28 18.85 -4.41
C ARG A 49 -4.41 17.34 -4.36
N VAL A 50 -3.69 16.71 -3.42
CA VAL A 50 -3.65 15.26 -3.24
C VAL A 50 -4.00 14.94 -1.80
N GLU A 51 -5.02 14.12 -1.62
CA GLU A 51 -5.44 13.62 -0.31
C GLU A 51 -4.74 12.29 -0.06
N LEU A 52 -3.96 12.23 1.00
CA LEU A 52 -3.25 11.02 1.42
C LEU A 52 -3.98 10.40 2.61
N PRO A 53 -4.09 9.06 2.67
CA PRO A 53 -4.57 8.39 3.87
C PRO A 53 -3.64 8.71 5.05
N THR A 54 -4.21 8.94 6.22
CA THR A 54 -3.49 9.37 7.44
C THR A 54 -2.33 8.44 7.84
N HIS A 55 -2.36 7.19 7.40
CA HIS A 55 -1.31 6.21 7.67
C HIS A 55 -0.09 6.33 6.76
N ILE A 56 -0.25 6.86 5.54
CA ILE A 56 0.87 7.07 4.59
C ILE A 56 1.77 8.22 5.05
N GLU A 57 1.20 9.26 5.65
CA GLU A 57 1.96 10.41 6.18
C GLU A 57 2.91 10.04 7.33
N ARG A 58 2.67 8.92 8.01
CA ARG A 58 3.46 8.48 9.19
C ARG A 58 4.50 7.41 8.89
N THR A 59 4.62 6.96 7.65
CA THR A 59 5.57 5.90 7.28
C THR A 59 6.92 6.54 6.92
N THR A 60 7.78 6.68 7.91
CA THR A 60 9.17 7.12 7.73
C THR A 60 9.87 6.27 6.66
N GLY A 61 10.38 6.89 5.62
CA GLY A 61 11.08 6.24 4.50
C GLY A 61 10.37 6.33 3.15
N ARG A 62 9.08 6.62 3.12
CA ARG A 62 8.31 6.86 1.88
C ARG A 62 8.23 8.32 1.47
N GLU A 63 8.58 9.23 2.36
CA GLU A 63 8.53 10.68 2.04
C GLU A 63 9.31 11.01 0.77
N HIS A 64 10.49 10.42 0.62
CA HIS A 64 11.32 10.65 -0.56
C HIS A 64 10.69 10.11 -1.86
N ASP A 65 10.07 8.93 -1.81
CA ASP A 65 9.38 8.33 -2.97
C ASP A 65 8.15 9.14 -3.36
N ILE A 66 7.40 9.63 -2.37
CA ILE A 66 6.21 10.49 -2.56
C ILE A 66 6.62 11.84 -3.17
N GLU A 67 7.70 12.46 -2.67
CA GLU A 67 8.21 13.71 -3.22
C GLU A 67 8.69 13.55 -4.66
N ALA A 68 9.42 12.47 -4.96
CA ALA A 68 9.85 12.16 -6.31
C ALA A 68 8.67 11.93 -7.27
N ALA A 69 7.60 11.27 -6.80
CA ALA A 69 6.36 11.09 -7.57
C ALA A 69 5.68 12.45 -7.85
N PHE A 70 5.59 13.32 -6.85
CA PHE A 70 5.03 14.66 -7.02
C PHE A 70 5.84 15.51 -8.01
N GLU A 71 7.15 15.53 -7.91
CA GLU A 71 7.99 16.27 -8.86
C GLU A 71 7.84 15.79 -10.30
N ARG A 72 7.71 14.47 -10.49
CA ARG A 72 7.47 13.87 -11.80
C ARG A 72 6.13 14.30 -12.37
N VAL A 73 5.07 14.21 -11.59
CA VAL A 73 3.71 14.57 -12.02
C VAL A 73 3.61 16.07 -12.31
N ILE A 74 4.18 16.93 -11.49
CA ILE A 74 4.24 18.38 -11.77
C ILE A 74 4.93 18.64 -13.11
N ARG A 75 6.03 17.94 -13.39
CA ARG A 75 6.74 18.05 -14.68
C ARG A 75 5.88 17.60 -15.86
N GLN A 76 5.15 16.47 -15.71
CA GLN A 76 4.24 15.95 -16.72
C GLN A 76 3.10 16.92 -16.99
N LEU A 77 2.41 17.41 -15.95
CA LEU A 77 1.30 18.36 -16.07
C LEU A 77 1.74 19.67 -16.72
N ARG A 78 2.92 20.20 -16.36
CA ARG A 78 3.51 21.37 -17.05
C ARG A 78 3.88 21.07 -18.50
N GLY A 79 4.27 19.83 -18.82
CA GLY A 79 4.51 19.35 -20.18
C GLY A 79 3.22 19.34 -21.01
N ILE A 80 2.13 18.81 -20.44
CA ILE A 80 0.80 18.79 -21.06
C ILE A 80 0.32 20.21 -21.33
N ARG A 81 0.43 21.13 -20.35
CA ARG A 81 0.07 22.54 -20.55
C ARG A 81 0.79 23.14 -21.75
N ARG A 82 2.10 22.91 -21.89
CA ARG A 82 2.90 23.41 -23.01
C ARG A 82 2.51 22.75 -24.33
N LYS A 83 2.30 21.43 -24.32
CA LYS A 83 1.92 20.64 -25.52
C LYS A 83 0.61 21.12 -26.14
N TYR A 84 -0.36 21.48 -25.30
CA TYR A 84 -1.68 21.92 -25.75
C TYR A 84 -1.81 23.45 -25.81
N GLU A 85 -0.74 24.20 -25.47
CA GLU A 85 -0.71 25.66 -25.47
C GLU A 85 -1.84 26.32 -24.69
N VAL A 86 -2.28 25.67 -23.57
CA VAL A 86 -3.37 26.17 -22.74
C VAL A 86 -2.85 27.02 -21.59
N ALA A 87 -3.55 28.10 -21.27
CA ALA A 87 -3.25 28.95 -20.14
C ALA A 87 -3.49 28.22 -18.81
N ARG A 88 -4.52 27.35 -18.78
CA ARG A 88 -4.90 26.56 -17.61
C ARG A 88 -5.14 25.10 -17.99
N LEU A 89 -4.84 24.19 -17.05
CA LEU A 89 -5.18 22.79 -17.17
C LEU A 89 -6.69 22.61 -16.90
N PRO A 90 -7.31 21.56 -17.46
CA PRO A 90 -8.70 21.26 -17.14
C PRO A 90 -8.84 20.87 -15.66
N GLU A 91 -9.96 21.22 -15.06
CA GLU A 91 -10.33 20.82 -13.71
C GLU A 91 -10.70 19.33 -13.70
N VAL A 92 -9.71 18.48 -13.61
CA VAL A 92 -9.88 17.03 -13.50
C VAL A 92 -9.79 16.63 -12.06
N SER A 93 -10.74 15.86 -11.59
CA SER A 93 -10.74 15.25 -10.26
C SER A 93 -10.76 13.73 -10.40
N ILE A 94 -9.83 13.08 -9.74
CA ILE A 94 -9.89 11.64 -9.48
C ILE A 94 -10.45 11.50 -8.07
N ALA A 95 -11.74 11.18 -7.99
CA ALA A 95 -12.42 10.97 -6.72
C ALA A 95 -12.05 9.59 -6.13
N PRO A 96 -12.17 9.43 -4.79
CA PRO A 96 -12.15 8.13 -4.18
C PRO A 96 -13.41 7.39 -4.67
N GLY A 97 -13.28 6.52 -5.62
CA GLY A 97 -14.45 5.84 -6.21
C GLY A 97 -14.19 5.17 -7.54
N ALA A 98 -13.11 5.54 -8.22
CA ALA A 98 -12.53 4.69 -9.23
C ALA A 98 -11.49 3.76 -8.60
N GLN A 99 -11.77 3.22 -7.40
CA GLN A 99 -10.99 2.10 -6.89
C GLN A 99 -11.06 1.00 -7.94
N PRO A 100 -9.92 0.44 -8.37
CA PRO A 100 -9.98 -0.84 -9.04
C PRO A 100 -10.83 -1.71 -8.14
N HIS A 101 -11.97 -2.18 -8.66
CA HIS A 101 -12.94 -2.98 -7.91
C HIS A 101 -12.17 -3.93 -6.99
N GLY A 102 -12.58 -4.09 -5.73
CA GLY A 102 -11.85 -4.85 -4.72
C GLY A 102 -11.35 -6.22 -5.22
N HIS A 103 -12.05 -6.80 -6.20
CA HIS A 103 -11.64 -7.98 -6.95
C HIS A 103 -10.27 -7.84 -7.65
N LYS A 104 -9.98 -6.73 -8.34
CA LYS A 104 -8.68 -6.54 -9.02
C LYS A 104 -7.54 -6.34 -8.03
N VAL A 105 -7.82 -5.72 -6.88
CA VAL A 105 -6.85 -5.57 -5.79
C VAL A 105 -6.58 -6.93 -5.17
N GLN A 106 -7.62 -7.71 -4.92
CA GLN A 106 -7.52 -9.06 -4.40
C GLN A 106 -6.71 -9.96 -5.34
N GLU A 107 -7.03 -9.97 -6.64
CA GLU A 107 -6.27 -10.70 -7.67
C GLU A 107 -4.80 -10.29 -7.71
N ARG A 108 -4.50 -9.00 -7.54
CA ARG A 108 -3.13 -8.52 -7.51
C ARG A 108 -2.38 -9.01 -6.27
N ILE A 109 -3.02 -8.99 -5.10
CA ILE A 109 -2.46 -9.53 -3.86
C ILE A 109 -2.18 -11.03 -4.02
N GLU A 110 -3.13 -11.79 -4.54
CA GLU A 110 -2.97 -13.23 -4.78
C GLU A 110 -1.83 -13.52 -5.76
N SER A 111 -1.70 -12.73 -6.84
CA SER A 111 -0.59 -12.84 -7.79
C SER A 111 0.78 -12.60 -7.14
N LEU A 112 0.89 -11.63 -6.23
CA LEU A 112 2.12 -11.38 -5.47
C LEU A 112 2.46 -12.55 -4.55
N LEU A 113 1.47 -13.13 -3.88
CA LEU A 113 1.66 -14.29 -3.02
C LEU A 113 2.01 -15.54 -3.82
N GLN A 114 1.40 -15.74 -5.01
CA GLN A 114 1.78 -16.82 -5.94
C GLN A 114 3.24 -16.66 -6.38
N GLY A 115 3.70 -15.43 -6.62
CA GLY A 115 5.11 -15.15 -6.90
C GLY A 115 6.05 -15.51 -5.75
N LEU A 116 5.60 -15.39 -4.49
CA LEU A 116 6.37 -15.87 -3.33
C LEU A 116 6.32 -17.39 -3.18
N ALA A 117 5.16 -18.01 -3.38
CA ALA A 117 5.02 -19.45 -3.36
C ALA A 117 5.76 -20.14 -4.53
N GLY A 118 6.10 -19.40 -5.60
CA GLY A 118 6.95 -19.85 -6.69
C GLY A 118 8.46 -19.82 -6.40
N ILE A 119 8.89 -19.33 -5.24
CA ILE A 119 10.29 -19.41 -4.80
C ILE A 119 10.64 -20.88 -4.55
N ASP A 120 11.88 -21.26 -4.89
CA ASP A 120 12.36 -22.62 -4.61
C ASP A 120 12.11 -23.00 -3.14
N ARG A 121 11.51 -24.17 -2.94
CA ARG A 121 11.10 -24.74 -1.65
C ARG A 121 9.95 -24.03 -0.93
N ALA A 122 9.38 -22.96 -1.47
CA ALA A 122 8.16 -22.40 -0.91
C ALA A 122 6.96 -23.28 -1.25
N SER A 123 6.11 -23.53 -0.25
CA SER A 123 4.89 -24.32 -0.41
C SER A 123 3.65 -23.43 -0.49
N ASN A 124 3.61 -22.35 0.29
CA ASN A 124 2.51 -21.41 0.32
C ASN A 124 2.96 -20.05 0.87
N ALA A 125 2.19 -19.00 0.58
CA ALA A 125 2.40 -17.67 1.12
C ALA A 125 1.06 -17.06 1.54
N PHE A 126 1.07 -16.30 2.64
CA PHE A 126 -0.10 -15.74 3.29
C PHE A 126 0.13 -14.28 3.63
N VAL A 127 -0.90 -13.47 3.43
CA VAL A 127 -0.96 -12.13 4.01
C VAL A 127 -2.13 -12.05 4.99
N THR A 128 -1.86 -11.47 6.16
CA THR A 128 -2.83 -11.38 7.25
C THR A 128 -2.96 -9.97 7.76
N ARG A 129 -4.09 -9.67 8.36
CA ARG A 129 -4.32 -8.46 9.12
C ARG A 129 -4.80 -8.84 10.51
N GLY A 130 -3.97 -8.61 11.51
CA GLY A 130 -4.18 -9.17 12.84
C GLY A 130 -4.27 -10.70 12.80
N ALA A 131 -5.41 -11.24 13.22
CA ALA A 131 -5.72 -12.66 13.20
C ALA A 131 -6.49 -13.12 11.93
N GLN A 132 -6.80 -12.19 11.02
CA GLN A 132 -7.60 -12.48 9.83
C GLN A 132 -6.70 -12.77 8.63
N LEU A 133 -6.98 -13.85 7.90
CA LEU A 133 -6.39 -14.11 6.60
C LEU A 133 -6.99 -13.18 5.56
N ILE A 134 -6.16 -12.40 4.88
CA ILE A 134 -6.58 -11.53 3.78
C ILE A 134 -6.51 -12.29 2.46
N ALA A 135 -5.40 -12.97 2.22
CA ALA A 135 -5.20 -13.78 1.01
C ALA A 135 -4.11 -14.83 1.23
N SER A 136 -4.12 -15.84 0.38
CA SER A 136 -3.09 -16.86 0.29
C SER A 136 -2.77 -17.18 -1.18
N ALA A 137 -1.57 -17.69 -1.43
CA ALA A 137 -1.17 -18.09 -2.79
C ALA A 137 -2.01 -19.26 -3.32
N ARG A 138 -2.43 -20.15 -2.43
CA ARG A 138 -3.38 -21.24 -2.66
C ARG A 138 -4.18 -21.49 -1.38
N PRO A 139 -5.35 -22.13 -1.44
CA PRO A 139 -6.10 -22.50 -0.25
C PRO A 139 -5.21 -23.28 0.73
N PRO A 140 -5.19 -22.90 2.03
CA PRO A 140 -4.40 -23.61 3.03
C PRO A 140 -4.98 -25.00 3.31
N ASP A 141 -4.11 -25.96 3.53
CA ASP A 141 -4.49 -27.25 4.12
C ASP A 141 -4.66 -27.11 5.64
N ASP A 142 -5.11 -28.20 6.30
CA ASP A 142 -5.40 -28.18 7.75
C ASP A 142 -4.17 -27.85 8.62
N LEU A 143 -2.97 -28.29 8.19
CA LEU A 143 -1.74 -28.03 8.90
C LEU A 143 -1.31 -26.56 8.71
N GLU A 144 -1.38 -26.08 7.50
CA GLU A 144 -1.09 -24.69 7.18
C GLU A 144 -2.06 -23.74 7.87
N ALA A 145 -3.37 -24.09 7.93
CA ALA A 145 -4.40 -23.31 8.58
C ALA A 145 -4.15 -23.11 10.09
N THR A 146 -3.53 -24.07 10.76
CA THR A 146 -3.10 -23.94 12.16
C THR A 146 -1.79 -23.17 12.32
N ARG A 147 -0.92 -23.25 11.35
CA ARG A 147 0.46 -22.78 11.45
C ARG A 147 0.65 -21.31 11.11
N TRP A 148 0.06 -20.83 10.01
CA TRP A 148 0.24 -19.44 9.59
C TRP A 148 -0.24 -18.42 10.65
N PRO A 149 -1.35 -18.64 11.42
CA PRO A 149 -1.79 -17.67 12.42
C PRO A 149 -0.79 -17.52 13.58
N PHE A 150 -0.15 -18.63 13.95
CA PHE A 150 0.89 -18.62 14.98
C PHE A 150 2.12 -17.83 14.54
N LEU A 151 2.61 -18.05 13.31
CA LEU A 151 3.75 -17.33 12.74
C LEU A 151 3.45 -15.84 12.55
N ALA A 152 2.28 -15.51 12.04
CA ALA A 152 1.84 -14.13 11.87
C ALA A 152 1.80 -13.39 13.21
N ARG A 153 1.21 -14.01 14.24
CA ARG A 153 1.15 -13.44 15.59
C ARG A 153 2.54 -13.25 16.19
N ARG A 154 3.45 -14.19 16.02
CA ARG A 154 4.84 -14.06 16.46
C ARG A 154 5.53 -12.89 15.76
N ALA A 155 5.39 -12.78 14.42
CA ALA A 155 5.98 -11.67 13.67
C ALA A 155 5.43 -10.31 14.11
N LEU A 156 4.13 -10.21 14.38
CA LEU A 156 3.49 -8.99 14.89
C LEU A 156 3.93 -8.62 16.32
N SER A 157 4.24 -9.62 17.15
CA SER A 157 4.68 -9.39 18.53
C SER A 157 6.20 -9.19 18.67
N THR A 158 6.98 -9.58 17.68
CA THR A 158 8.44 -9.50 17.71
C THR A 158 8.91 -8.16 17.13
N HIS A 159 8.93 -7.12 17.99
CA HIS A 159 9.52 -5.84 17.64
C HIS A 159 10.87 -5.71 18.35
N ALA A 160 11.96 -5.79 17.58
CA ALA A 160 13.27 -5.41 18.13
C ALA A 160 13.28 -3.89 18.41
N PRO A 161 13.93 -3.41 19.49
CA PRO A 161 14.09 -1.99 19.74
C PRO A 161 14.72 -1.30 18.54
N GLY A 162 14.02 -0.31 17.97
CA GLY A 162 14.48 0.43 16.79
C GLY A 162 14.13 -0.21 15.42
N SER A 163 13.45 -1.37 15.40
CA SER A 163 12.95 -1.98 14.15
C SER A 163 11.51 -1.57 13.90
N SER A 164 11.21 -1.23 12.65
CA SER A 164 9.83 -0.94 12.21
C SER A 164 9.00 -2.20 11.92
N HIS A 165 9.60 -3.38 11.98
CA HIS A 165 8.97 -4.65 11.66
C HIS A 165 9.59 -5.80 12.47
N GLY A 166 8.75 -6.77 12.84
CA GLY A 166 9.18 -8.04 13.43
C GLY A 166 9.51 -9.05 12.34
N GLU A 167 10.51 -9.89 12.57
CA GLU A 167 10.95 -10.93 11.65
C GLU A 167 11.10 -12.27 12.41
N ILE A 168 10.60 -13.33 11.80
CA ILE A 168 10.73 -14.71 12.27
C ILE A 168 11.40 -15.53 11.18
N VAL A 169 12.46 -16.22 11.54
CA VAL A 169 13.19 -17.15 10.68
C VAL A 169 13.16 -18.52 11.35
N ASP A 170 12.28 -19.38 10.92
CA ASP A 170 12.19 -20.77 11.35
C ASP A 170 12.75 -21.69 10.23
N PRO A 171 13.17 -22.94 10.52
CA PRO A 171 13.74 -23.84 9.52
C PRO A 171 12.85 -24.07 8.29
N ASP A 172 11.54 -23.97 8.47
CA ASP A 172 10.54 -24.28 7.47
C ASP A 172 9.50 -23.16 7.27
N ALA A 173 9.82 -21.94 7.73
CA ALA A 173 8.99 -20.79 7.53
C ALA A 173 9.77 -19.47 7.66
N TYR A 174 9.31 -18.47 6.93
CA TYR A 174 9.69 -17.09 7.11
C TYR A 174 8.45 -16.24 7.33
N ALA A 175 8.47 -15.37 8.35
CA ALA A 175 7.38 -14.44 8.57
C ALA A 175 7.92 -13.04 8.92
N MET A 176 7.23 -12.00 8.45
CA MET A 176 7.54 -10.61 8.80
C MET A 176 6.27 -9.79 8.98
N SER A 177 6.28 -8.90 9.98
CA SER A 177 5.31 -7.81 10.04
C SER A 177 5.78 -6.67 9.16
N PHE A 178 4.86 -5.98 8.47
CA PHE A 178 5.25 -4.92 7.53
C PHE A 178 4.36 -3.68 7.59
N TRP A 179 3.29 -3.76 8.33
CA TRP A 179 2.37 -2.67 8.63
C TRP A 179 1.84 -2.86 10.05
N TYR A 180 1.11 -1.88 10.61
CA TYR A 180 0.70 -1.87 12.03
C TYR A 180 0.15 -3.22 12.55
N ASP A 181 -0.65 -3.90 11.74
CA ASP A 181 -1.33 -5.14 12.08
C ASP A 181 -1.22 -6.19 10.97
N ALA A 182 -0.40 -5.96 9.93
CA ALA A 182 -0.24 -6.86 8.82
C ALA A 182 1.05 -7.68 8.90
N ALA A 183 0.94 -8.96 8.57
CA ALA A 183 2.07 -9.86 8.47
C ALA A 183 2.05 -10.65 7.16
N LEU A 184 3.23 -10.93 6.66
CA LEU A 184 3.50 -11.80 5.51
C LEU A 184 4.15 -13.07 6.03
N VAL A 185 3.62 -14.23 5.68
CA VAL A 185 4.13 -15.54 6.08
C VAL A 185 4.39 -16.35 4.83
N VAL A 186 5.56 -16.97 4.73
CA VAL A 186 5.92 -17.92 3.69
C VAL A 186 6.30 -19.24 4.34
N LEU A 187 5.64 -20.30 3.95
CA LEU A 187 5.99 -21.66 4.36
C LEU A 187 6.98 -22.25 3.36
N LEU A 188 8.02 -22.86 3.86
CA LEU A 188 9.16 -23.33 3.08
C LEU A 188 9.56 -24.76 3.50
N ALA A 189 10.31 -25.43 2.67
CA ALA A 189 11.02 -26.68 3.05
C ALA A 189 12.47 -26.37 3.40
N ASP A 190 12.97 -26.91 4.50
CA ASP A 190 14.36 -26.79 4.95
C ASP A 190 15.30 -27.59 4.00
N PRO A 191 16.52 -27.10 3.68
CA PRO A 191 17.03 -25.74 3.90
C PRO A 191 16.61 -24.76 2.80
N TYR A 192 16.46 -23.49 3.15
CA TYR A 192 16.17 -22.43 2.18
C TYR A 192 17.13 -21.22 2.33
N ALA A 193 17.24 -20.43 1.26
CA ALA A 193 18.10 -19.25 1.23
C ALA A 193 17.42 -18.05 1.94
N VAL A 194 17.64 -17.91 3.25
CA VAL A 194 16.99 -16.91 4.13
C VAL A 194 17.09 -15.50 3.55
N ASP A 195 18.27 -15.05 3.14
CA ASP A 195 18.47 -13.69 2.64
C ASP A 195 17.73 -13.42 1.34
N PHE A 196 17.61 -14.43 0.47
CA PHE A 196 16.82 -14.32 -0.75
C PHE A 196 15.32 -14.21 -0.43
N VAL A 197 14.80 -15.08 0.44
CA VAL A 197 13.39 -15.03 0.89
C VAL A 197 13.09 -13.71 1.55
N ARG A 198 13.96 -13.24 2.46
CA ARG A 198 13.87 -11.94 3.12
C ARG A 198 13.76 -10.79 2.11
N HIS A 199 14.65 -10.78 1.13
CA HIS A 199 14.64 -9.73 0.09
C HIS A 199 13.33 -9.75 -0.70
N ARG A 200 12.88 -10.92 -1.14
CA ARG A 200 11.62 -11.07 -1.88
C ARG A 200 10.41 -10.67 -1.05
N CYS A 201 10.34 -11.09 0.21
CA CYS A 201 9.26 -10.71 1.12
C CYS A 201 9.23 -9.19 1.34
N ARG A 202 10.37 -8.52 1.48
CA ARG A 202 10.43 -7.07 1.60
C ARG A 202 9.94 -6.33 0.35
N GLN A 203 10.25 -6.87 -0.84
CA GLN A 203 9.71 -6.30 -2.09
C GLN A 203 8.18 -6.42 -2.14
N VAL A 204 7.65 -7.61 -1.87
CA VAL A 204 6.21 -7.86 -1.86
C VAL A 204 5.51 -7.04 -0.76
N ALA A 205 6.09 -6.96 0.44
CA ALA A 205 5.53 -6.16 1.53
C ALA A 205 5.36 -4.68 1.15
N ARG A 206 6.30 -4.10 0.39
CA ARG A 206 6.18 -2.71 -0.11
C ARG A 206 4.97 -2.54 -1.04
N GLU A 207 4.73 -3.49 -1.94
CA GLU A 207 3.55 -3.46 -2.81
C GLU A 207 2.26 -3.68 -2.01
N LEU A 208 2.25 -4.62 -1.07
CA LEU A 208 1.11 -4.89 -0.20
C LEU A 208 0.72 -3.68 0.67
N CYS A 209 1.68 -2.89 1.13
CA CYS A 209 1.40 -1.63 1.83
C CYS A 209 0.53 -0.66 1.01
N ASN A 210 0.59 -0.73 -0.32
CA ASN A 210 -0.23 0.09 -1.21
C ASN A 210 -1.59 -0.52 -1.50
N LEU A 211 -1.67 -1.85 -1.52
CA LEU A 211 -2.86 -2.58 -1.93
C LEU A 211 -3.83 -2.82 -0.76
N LEU A 212 -3.32 -3.15 0.43
CA LEU A 212 -4.17 -3.45 1.59
C LEU A 212 -5.14 -2.34 1.98
N PRO A 213 -4.79 -1.04 1.91
CA PRO A 213 -5.73 0.03 2.17
C PRO A 213 -6.87 0.14 1.16
N LEU A 214 -6.69 -0.45 -0.03
CA LEU A 214 -7.68 -0.44 -1.10
C LEU A 214 -8.70 -1.58 -0.99
N LEU A 215 -8.47 -2.54 -0.09
CA LEU A 215 -9.47 -3.54 0.26
C LEU A 215 -10.52 -2.88 1.14
N GLU A 216 -11.78 -2.98 0.76
CA GLU A 216 -12.88 -2.57 1.63
C GLU A 216 -12.79 -3.34 2.95
N PRO A 217 -12.97 -2.69 4.10
CA PRO A 217 -13.08 -3.41 5.36
C PRO A 217 -14.28 -4.34 5.26
N ASP A 218 -14.08 -5.63 5.56
CA ASP A 218 -15.16 -6.61 5.64
C ASP A 218 -16.20 -6.10 6.66
N PRO A 219 -17.44 -5.79 6.25
CA PRO A 219 -18.47 -5.28 7.15
C PRO A 219 -18.82 -6.28 8.26
N ASP A 220 -18.57 -7.58 8.05
CA ASP A 220 -18.83 -8.65 8.99
C ASP A 220 -17.58 -9.00 9.85
N ALA A 221 -16.44 -8.37 9.61
CA ALA A 221 -15.25 -8.60 10.40
C ALA A 221 -15.47 -8.12 11.84
N PRO A 222 -15.24 -8.98 12.87
CA PRO A 222 -15.35 -8.54 14.25
C PRO A 222 -14.42 -7.36 14.49
N ALA A 223 -14.97 -6.26 15.02
CA ALA A 223 -14.22 -5.04 15.29
C ALA A 223 -12.91 -5.39 16.00
N ALA A 224 -11.77 -5.06 15.37
CA ALA A 224 -10.47 -5.35 15.92
C ALA A 224 -10.41 -4.79 17.34
N ILE A 225 -10.23 -5.67 18.33
CA ILE A 225 -10.08 -5.28 19.74
C ILE A 225 -8.83 -4.40 19.79
N ARG A 226 -9.05 -3.08 19.82
CA ARG A 226 -7.97 -2.13 20.03
C ARG A 226 -7.34 -2.48 21.37
N PRO A 227 -6.03 -2.78 21.44
CA PRO A 227 -5.38 -2.96 22.72
C PRO A 227 -5.58 -1.70 23.54
N ARG A 228 -6.23 -1.81 24.69
CA ARG A 228 -6.36 -0.69 25.64
C ARG A 228 -4.95 -0.19 25.93
N ARG A 229 -4.67 1.07 25.62
CA ARG A 229 -3.47 1.73 26.11
C ARG A 229 -3.43 1.52 27.62
N PRO A 230 -2.32 1.02 28.19
CA PRO A 230 -2.17 1.01 29.62
C PRO A 230 -2.28 2.47 30.09
N THR A 231 -3.26 2.74 30.94
CA THR A 231 -3.34 3.99 31.70
C THR A 231 -2.07 4.03 32.56
N GLN A 232 -1.16 4.92 32.25
CA GLN A 232 -0.04 5.22 33.16
C GLN A 232 -0.62 5.84 34.43
N PRO A 233 -0.10 5.41 35.61
CA PRO A 233 -0.48 5.98 36.88
C PRO A 233 -0.03 7.43 37.04
#